data_df4807c1ffa27de39224352e770a7cdc
#
_entry.id   df4807c1ffa27de39224352e770a7cdc
#
_cell.length_a   1.000
_cell.length_b   1.000
_cell.length_c   1.000
_cell.angle_alpha   90.00
_cell.angle_beta   90.00
_cell.angle_gamma   90.00
#
_symmetry.space_group_name_H-M   'P 1'
#
loop_
_entity.id
_entity.type
_entity.pdbx_description
1 polymer ?
#
loop_
_entity_poly.entity_id
_entity_poly.type
_entity_poly.pdbx_seq_one_letter_code
_entity_poly.pdbx_strand_id
1 'polypeptide(L)'
;MGCMSHFFTLLALCLFSSLAPAAQESELSQGAVAAEAVKEEHVLSRAVVAGASISDGFGLARELGTGMKLAQVFEASCVKEGANFIALGDSRFFIEPVSAGRRIVDAAIENKASCFIGVDFLFWYAYGNKSTARRLQHLEQGLKELERLKCPVLLGDMPDMSMALEGGYFGRPMITEKMIPSEDALEALNARLIEWVGAREAAEIIPLKALLTKIQAGETIELREQRYQPEELPELMQADNLHLSAKGSIAVSLLTADLLVKRHKELKAEDFLFDRAKARVRLDELALETKEKELAAREARKEQRRRDREERREARKREKEAEEQQSKD
;
A
#
# COMPACT_ATOMS: atom_id res chain seq x y z
N MET A 1 -40.30 52.33 10.26
CA MET A 1 -39.56 53.24 11.12
C MET A 1 -38.13 52.73 11.04
N GLY A 2 -37.26 53.27 10.24
CA GLY A 2 -36.56 54.54 10.20
C GLY A 2 -35.23 54.37 10.91
N CYS A 3 -34.11 54.62 10.41
CA CYS A 3 -33.36 55.67 9.74
C CYS A 3 -32.00 55.12 9.36
N MET A 4 -31.43 55.18 8.18
CA MET A 4 -30.71 56.23 7.46
C MET A 4 -29.65 57.02 8.28
N SER A 5 -28.39 56.95 7.83
CA SER A 5 -27.47 58.09 7.61
C SER A 5 -26.07 57.54 7.31
N HIS A 6 -25.47 57.68 6.20
CA HIS A 6 -24.87 58.73 5.37
C HIS A 6 -23.55 59.33 5.92
N PHE A 7 -22.57 59.47 4.97
CA PHE A 7 -21.46 60.46 4.85
C PHE A 7 -20.10 60.04 5.45
N PHE A 8 -18.94 60.27 4.86
CA PHE A 8 -18.44 61.25 3.87
C PHE A 8 -17.12 60.77 3.25
N THR A 9 -16.95 61.19 2.02
CA THR A 9 -15.79 61.22 1.14
C THR A 9 -14.67 62.09 1.67
N LEU A 10 -13.40 61.77 1.44
CA LEU A 10 -12.38 62.80 1.19
C LEU A 10 -11.28 62.26 0.26
N LEU A 11 -11.17 62.99 -0.84
CA LEU A 11 -10.19 62.94 -1.92
C LEU A 11 -8.95 63.74 -1.50
N ALA A 12 -7.75 63.24 -1.69
CA ALA A 12 -6.54 64.07 -1.70
C ALA A 12 -5.60 63.61 -2.82
N LEU A 13 -5.64 64.43 -3.88
CA LEU A 13 -4.67 64.44 -4.97
C LEU A 13 -3.40 65.16 -4.49
N CYS A 14 -2.22 64.55 -4.68
CA CYS A 14 -0.97 65.29 -4.74
C CYS A 14 -0.16 64.80 -5.94
N LEU A 15 -0.12 65.68 -6.92
CA LEU A 15 0.82 65.71 -8.07
C LEU A 15 2.19 66.13 -7.56
N PHE A 16 3.24 65.36 -7.89
CA PHE A 16 4.58 65.93 -8.05
C PHE A 16 5.27 65.28 -9.25
N SER A 17 5.72 66.19 -10.09
CA SER A 17 6.33 65.98 -11.39
C SER A 17 7.82 65.62 -11.30
N SER A 18 8.25 64.78 -12.26
CA SER A 18 9.50 64.80 -13.03
C SER A 18 10.85 64.89 -12.33
N LEU A 19 11.66 63.90 -12.57
CA LEU A 19 13.00 64.05 -13.19
C LEU A 19 13.51 62.66 -13.53
N ALA A 20 13.73 62.38 -14.80
CA ALA A 20 14.51 61.25 -15.29
C ALA A 20 15.99 61.56 -15.21
N PRO A 21 16.85 60.59 -15.03
CA PRO A 21 18.03 60.49 -15.90
C PRO A 21 18.15 59.13 -16.59
N ALA A 22 18.86 59.20 -17.68
CA ALA A 22 19.05 58.24 -18.75
C ALA A 22 19.74 56.94 -18.37
N ALA A 23 19.28 55.90 -19.06
CA ALA A 23 19.98 54.78 -19.67
C ALA A 23 21.26 54.25 -19.02
N GLN A 24 21.15 53.00 -18.59
CA GLN A 24 22.21 51.98 -18.83
C GLN A 24 21.54 50.62 -19.03
N GLU A 25 21.48 50.23 -20.30
CA GLU A 25 21.15 48.85 -20.70
C GLU A 25 22.28 47.94 -20.20
N SER A 26 22.00 47.15 -19.16
CA SER A 26 22.76 45.95 -18.87
C SER A 26 21.89 44.76 -19.23
N GLU A 27 22.22 44.13 -20.33
CA GLU A 27 21.74 42.80 -20.71
C GLU A 27 22.03 41.80 -19.57
N LEU A 28 21.13 41.64 -18.66
CA LEU A 28 21.10 40.49 -17.76
C LEU A 28 20.35 39.38 -18.49
N SER A 29 21.14 38.46 -19.05
CA SER A 29 20.70 37.12 -19.43
C SER A 29 19.79 36.54 -18.35
N GLN A 30 18.50 36.63 -18.58
CA GLN A 30 17.50 35.87 -17.82
C GLN A 30 17.66 34.42 -18.27
N GLY A 31 18.49 33.66 -17.55
CA GLY A 31 18.45 32.23 -17.54
C GLY A 31 17.02 31.82 -17.14
N ALA A 32 16.25 31.37 -18.12
CA ALA A 32 14.98 30.73 -17.88
C ALA A 32 15.26 29.47 -17.04
N VAL A 33 15.13 29.61 -15.72
CA VAL A 33 14.93 28.48 -14.83
C VAL A 33 13.60 27.91 -15.27
N ALA A 34 13.69 26.81 -16.03
CA ALA A 34 12.51 26.02 -16.36
C ALA A 34 11.81 25.72 -15.04
N ALA A 35 10.65 26.33 -14.83
CA ALA A 35 9.79 25.98 -13.72
C ALA A 35 9.48 24.48 -13.89
N GLU A 36 10.11 23.66 -13.08
CA GLU A 36 9.68 22.27 -12.91
C GLU A 36 8.19 22.36 -12.60
N ALA A 37 7.38 21.90 -13.53
CA ALA A 37 5.94 21.82 -13.35
C ALA A 37 5.74 21.01 -12.07
N VAL A 38 5.26 21.67 -11.01
CA VAL A 38 4.87 20.99 -9.78
C VAL A 38 3.85 19.95 -10.22
N LYS A 39 4.25 18.68 -10.28
CA LYS A 39 3.33 17.58 -10.59
C LYS A 39 2.22 17.64 -9.57
N GLU A 40 1.01 17.85 -10.04
CA GLU A 40 -0.18 17.94 -9.20
C GLU A 40 -0.27 16.63 -8.39
N GLU A 41 -0.21 16.76 -7.08
CA GLU A 41 -0.15 15.61 -6.18
C GLU A 41 -1.53 14.96 -6.12
N HIS A 42 -1.67 13.76 -6.67
CA HIS A 42 -2.93 13.00 -6.69
C HIS A 42 -2.91 11.87 -5.64
N VAL A 43 -4.08 11.30 -5.36
CA VAL A 43 -4.28 10.28 -4.32
C VAL A 43 -3.35 9.05 -4.45
N LEU A 44 -2.82 8.76 -5.64
CA LEU A 44 -1.89 7.63 -5.86
C LEU A 44 -0.42 8.05 -5.89
N SER A 45 -0.06 9.31 -5.66
CA SER A 45 1.33 9.78 -5.75
C SER A 45 2.26 9.12 -4.71
N ARG A 46 1.71 8.69 -3.57
CA ARG A 46 2.36 7.91 -2.50
C ARG A 46 1.31 7.01 -1.83
N ALA A 47 0.70 6.11 -2.60
CA ALA A 47 -0.30 5.17 -2.08
C ALA A 47 0.39 4.06 -1.28
N VAL A 48 0.10 3.97 0.00
CA VAL A 48 0.61 2.91 0.88
C VAL A 48 -0.32 1.71 0.81
N VAL A 49 0.20 0.55 0.42
CA VAL A 49 -0.50 -0.74 0.49
C VAL A 49 0.04 -1.51 1.68
N ALA A 50 -0.81 -1.69 2.68
CA ALA A 50 -0.40 -2.12 4.01
C ALA A 50 -1.31 -3.20 4.60
N GLY A 51 -0.74 -4.07 5.40
CA GLY A 51 -1.47 -5.11 6.09
C GLY A 51 -0.60 -6.31 6.47
N ALA A 52 -1.22 -7.46 6.49
CA ALA A 52 -0.61 -8.71 6.90
C ALA A 52 -0.03 -9.49 5.70
N SER A 53 -0.24 -10.79 5.68
CA SER A 53 0.34 -11.72 4.70
C SER A 53 -0.12 -11.49 3.26
N ILE A 54 -1.37 -11.08 3.02
CA ILE A 54 -1.85 -10.74 1.66
C ILE A 54 -1.11 -9.51 1.14
N SER A 55 -1.04 -8.45 1.94
CA SER A 55 -0.30 -7.23 1.59
C SER A 55 1.21 -7.49 1.43
N ASP A 56 1.77 -8.43 2.20
CA ASP A 56 3.17 -8.86 2.09
C ASP A 56 3.43 -9.80 0.90
N GLY A 57 2.39 -10.25 0.19
CA GLY A 57 2.49 -11.10 -1.00
C GLY A 57 2.82 -12.56 -0.67
N PHE A 58 2.34 -13.07 0.46
CA PHE A 58 2.58 -14.45 0.88
C PHE A 58 2.21 -15.44 -0.24
N GLY A 59 3.15 -16.31 -0.57
CA GLY A 59 2.97 -17.37 -1.56
C GLY A 59 3.11 -16.93 -3.03
N LEU A 60 3.01 -15.64 -3.38
CA LEU A 60 3.14 -15.15 -4.76
C LEU A 60 4.48 -15.53 -5.41
N ALA A 61 5.53 -15.66 -4.62
CA ALA A 61 6.84 -16.10 -5.11
C ALA A 61 6.81 -17.50 -5.75
N ARG A 62 5.87 -18.36 -5.37
CA ARG A 62 5.72 -19.70 -5.96
C ARG A 62 5.14 -19.65 -7.38
N GLU A 63 4.27 -18.66 -7.63
CA GLU A 63 3.61 -18.47 -8.93
C GLU A 63 4.44 -17.60 -9.87
N LEU A 64 5.10 -16.57 -9.33
CA LEU A 64 5.77 -15.51 -10.10
C LEU A 64 7.29 -15.67 -10.15
N GLY A 65 7.85 -16.64 -9.38
CA GLY A 65 9.28 -16.93 -9.37
C GLY A 65 10.16 -15.89 -8.63
N THR A 66 9.53 -14.88 -8.02
CA THR A 66 10.18 -13.86 -7.17
C THR A 66 9.19 -13.32 -6.13
N GLY A 67 9.71 -12.69 -5.07
CA GLY A 67 8.90 -12.12 -4.00
C GLY A 67 8.19 -10.84 -4.42
N MET A 68 6.91 -10.96 -4.80
CA MET A 68 6.05 -9.81 -5.14
C MET A 68 5.16 -9.44 -3.97
N LYS A 69 5.01 -8.16 -3.72
CA LYS A 69 4.09 -7.59 -2.72
C LYS A 69 2.77 -7.19 -3.40
N LEU A 70 1.69 -7.06 -2.63
CA LEU A 70 0.42 -6.58 -3.18
C LEU A 70 0.55 -5.16 -3.79
N ALA A 71 1.41 -4.32 -3.24
CA ALA A 71 1.71 -3.00 -3.82
C ALA A 71 2.17 -3.08 -5.28
N GLN A 72 3.00 -4.06 -5.62
CA GLN A 72 3.47 -4.29 -6.99
C GLN A 72 2.36 -4.85 -7.91
N VAL A 73 1.37 -5.54 -7.34
CA VAL A 73 0.16 -5.93 -8.09
C VAL A 73 -0.70 -4.70 -8.41
N PHE A 74 -0.82 -3.75 -7.48
CA PHE A 74 -1.44 -2.45 -7.74
C PHE A 74 -0.68 -1.67 -8.81
N GLU A 75 0.65 -1.65 -8.76
CA GLU A 75 1.51 -1.02 -9.78
C GLU A 75 1.29 -1.66 -11.16
N ALA A 76 1.20 -2.99 -11.24
CA ALA A 76 0.90 -3.70 -12.48
C ALA A 76 -0.48 -3.35 -13.04
N SER A 77 -1.44 -3.06 -12.17
CA SER A 77 -2.82 -2.72 -12.56
C SER A 77 -3.04 -1.22 -12.81
N CYS A 78 -2.04 -0.37 -12.57
CA CYS A 78 -2.15 1.09 -12.70
C CYS A 78 -1.22 1.62 -13.80
N VAL A 79 -1.76 2.50 -14.66
CA VAL A 79 -0.99 3.17 -15.74
C VAL A 79 -0.95 4.69 -15.57
N LYS A 80 -1.49 5.20 -14.46
CA LYS A 80 -1.47 6.64 -14.16
C LYS A 80 -0.04 7.12 -13.95
N GLU A 81 0.32 8.16 -14.68
CA GLU A 81 1.63 8.80 -14.53
C GLU A 81 1.79 9.37 -13.11
N GLY A 82 2.95 9.13 -12.50
CA GLY A 82 3.27 9.60 -11.15
C GLY A 82 2.63 8.77 -10.03
N ALA A 83 1.88 7.69 -10.34
CA ALA A 83 1.44 6.75 -9.32
C ALA A 83 2.65 6.02 -8.71
N ASN A 84 2.64 5.88 -7.38
CA ASN A 84 3.68 5.19 -6.63
C ASN A 84 3.04 4.40 -5.49
N PHE A 85 3.24 3.09 -5.48
CA PHE A 85 2.69 2.19 -4.48
C PHE A 85 3.78 1.71 -3.53
N ILE A 86 3.65 2.09 -2.26
CA ILE A 86 4.61 1.79 -1.20
C ILE A 86 4.13 0.55 -0.44
N ALA A 87 4.94 -0.49 -0.40
CA ALA A 87 4.61 -1.74 0.28
C ALA A 87 4.96 -1.68 1.76
N LEU A 88 3.97 -1.84 2.63
CA LEU A 88 4.11 -1.94 4.09
C LEU A 88 3.41 -3.20 4.64
N GLY A 89 3.47 -4.32 3.91
CA GLY A 89 3.00 -5.62 4.39
C GLY A 89 3.97 -6.26 5.39
N ASP A 90 3.44 -6.95 6.40
CA ASP A 90 4.22 -7.73 7.37
C ASP A 90 3.58 -9.11 7.58
N SER A 91 4.18 -10.17 7.03
CA SER A 91 3.69 -11.55 7.21
C SER A 91 3.64 -12.00 8.67
N ARG A 92 4.34 -11.32 9.59
CA ARG A 92 4.35 -11.60 11.03
C ARG A 92 3.33 -10.78 11.82
N PHE A 93 2.48 -10.04 11.14
CA PHE A 93 1.44 -9.21 11.75
C PHE A 93 0.60 -9.98 12.78
N PHE A 94 0.34 -11.28 12.52
CA PHE A 94 -0.44 -12.15 13.41
C PHE A 94 0.15 -12.35 14.81
N ILE A 95 1.47 -12.16 14.97
CA ILE A 95 2.16 -12.36 16.27
C ILE A 95 1.73 -11.27 17.26
N GLU A 96 1.80 -10.02 16.84
CA GLU A 96 1.48 -8.85 17.67
C GLU A 96 0.72 -7.80 16.83
N PRO A 97 -0.57 -8.02 16.53
CA PRO A 97 -1.33 -7.16 15.62
C PRO A 97 -1.32 -5.68 16.00
N VAL A 98 -1.43 -5.37 17.30
CA VAL A 98 -1.50 -3.99 17.79
C VAL A 98 -0.19 -3.24 17.56
N SER A 99 0.95 -3.85 17.93
CA SER A 99 2.25 -3.22 17.72
C SER A 99 2.66 -3.19 16.25
N ALA A 100 2.33 -4.24 15.48
CA ALA A 100 2.57 -4.28 14.05
C ALA A 100 1.78 -3.19 13.31
N GLY A 101 0.49 -3.05 13.60
CA GLY A 101 -0.35 -2.03 13.00
C GLY A 101 0.13 -0.62 13.32
N ARG A 102 0.57 -0.36 14.57
CA ARG A 102 1.16 0.92 14.94
C ARG A 102 2.40 1.23 14.10
N ARG A 103 3.36 0.29 14.00
CA ARG A 103 4.57 0.47 13.18
C ARG A 103 4.25 0.75 11.72
N ILE A 104 3.24 0.06 11.16
CA ILE A 104 2.80 0.29 9.77
C ILE A 104 2.21 1.68 9.61
N VAL A 105 1.37 2.14 10.53
CA VAL A 105 0.80 3.49 10.49
C VAL A 105 1.88 4.55 10.68
N ASP A 106 2.84 4.34 11.59
CA ASP A 106 4.01 5.23 11.75
C ASP A 106 4.78 5.35 10.42
N ALA A 107 5.09 4.22 9.78
CA ALA A 107 5.77 4.21 8.50
C ALA A 107 4.94 4.87 7.38
N ALA A 108 3.61 4.72 7.37
CA ALA A 108 2.75 5.40 6.40
C ALA A 108 2.79 6.92 6.59
N ILE A 109 2.80 7.40 7.83
CA ILE A 109 2.94 8.83 8.17
C ILE A 109 4.31 9.36 7.74
N GLU A 110 5.40 8.64 8.04
CA GLU A 110 6.77 8.99 7.64
C GLU A 110 6.92 9.09 6.13
N ASN A 111 6.28 8.18 5.38
CA ASN A 111 6.23 8.21 3.92
C ASN A 111 5.26 9.27 3.37
N LYS A 112 4.59 10.06 4.21
CA LYS A 112 3.60 11.06 3.81
C LYS A 112 2.55 10.46 2.87
N ALA A 113 1.96 9.34 3.27
CA ALA A 113 0.99 8.61 2.46
C ALA A 113 -0.09 9.55 1.89
N SER A 114 -0.30 9.51 0.58
CA SER A 114 -1.39 10.20 -0.11
C SER A 114 -2.69 9.38 -0.09
N CYS A 115 -2.58 8.07 0.13
CA CYS A 115 -3.68 7.13 0.35
C CYS A 115 -3.16 5.94 1.14
N PHE A 116 -4.01 5.35 1.98
CA PHE A 116 -3.73 4.11 2.71
C PHE A 116 -4.70 3.02 2.26
N ILE A 117 -4.17 1.93 1.71
CA ILE A 117 -4.93 0.78 1.21
C ILE A 117 -4.61 -0.42 2.11
N GLY A 118 -5.51 -0.73 3.02
CA GLY A 118 -5.36 -1.79 4.03
C GLY A 118 -6.22 -3.01 3.71
N VAL A 119 -5.87 -3.80 2.69
CA VAL A 119 -6.66 -4.96 2.25
C VAL A 119 -6.88 -5.96 3.37
N ASP A 120 -5.82 -6.36 4.06
CA ASP A 120 -5.86 -7.30 5.19
C ASP A 120 -5.30 -6.70 6.50
N PHE A 121 -5.28 -5.35 6.60
CA PHE A 121 -4.75 -4.64 7.77
C PHE A 121 -5.51 -4.97 9.05
N LEU A 122 -6.84 -5.06 8.99
CA LEU A 122 -7.68 -5.35 10.16
C LEU A 122 -7.86 -6.84 10.44
N PHE A 123 -7.43 -7.72 9.54
CA PHE A 123 -7.65 -9.16 9.64
C PHE A 123 -7.23 -9.74 10.99
N TRP A 124 -6.00 -9.57 11.40
CA TRP A 124 -5.47 -10.15 12.64
C TRP A 124 -5.91 -9.43 13.92
N TYR A 125 -6.52 -8.27 13.83
CA TYR A 125 -7.24 -7.68 14.96
C TYR A 125 -8.52 -8.46 15.25
N ALA A 126 -9.20 -8.93 14.21
CA ALA A 126 -10.43 -9.73 14.29
C ALA A 126 -10.16 -11.23 14.49
N TYR A 127 -9.13 -11.78 13.86
CA TYR A 127 -8.80 -13.20 13.85
C TYR A 127 -7.82 -13.58 14.97
N GLY A 128 -7.61 -14.91 15.16
CA GLY A 128 -6.76 -15.48 16.22
C GLY A 128 -7.59 -16.03 17.38
N ASN A 129 -6.99 -16.79 18.28
CA ASN A 129 -7.66 -17.43 19.42
C ASN A 129 -8.05 -16.40 20.49
N LYS A 130 -9.19 -15.76 20.34
CA LYS A 130 -9.71 -14.66 21.18
C LYS A 130 -11.21 -14.78 21.37
N SER A 131 -11.75 -14.28 22.50
CA SER A 131 -13.19 -14.07 22.66
C SER A 131 -13.68 -12.90 21.79
N THR A 132 -14.99 -12.86 21.48
CA THR A 132 -15.62 -11.76 20.72
C THR A 132 -15.33 -10.40 21.33
N ALA A 133 -15.44 -10.26 22.65
CA ALA A 133 -15.11 -9.00 23.34
C ALA A 133 -13.65 -8.58 23.13
N ARG A 134 -12.72 -9.53 23.15
CA ARG A 134 -11.30 -9.25 22.89
C ARG A 134 -11.02 -8.91 21.44
N ARG A 135 -11.73 -9.51 20.49
CA ARG A 135 -11.67 -9.17 19.06
C ARG A 135 -12.12 -7.74 18.82
N LEU A 136 -13.27 -7.33 19.36
CA LEU A 136 -13.77 -5.96 19.29
C LEU A 136 -12.78 -4.97 19.91
N GLN A 137 -12.24 -5.28 21.10
CA GLN A 137 -11.23 -4.43 21.73
C GLN A 137 -9.98 -4.25 20.86
N HIS A 138 -9.49 -5.32 20.22
CA HIS A 138 -8.37 -5.23 19.30
C HIS A 138 -8.72 -4.42 18.05
N LEU A 139 -9.91 -4.63 17.46
CA LEU A 139 -10.38 -3.85 16.32
C LEU A 139 -10.37 -2.34 16.64
N GLU A 140 -10.89 -1.95 17.82
CA GLU A 140 -10.85 -0.56 18.28
C GLU A 140 -9.42 0.01 18.31
N GLN A 141 -8.47 -0.79 18.77
CA GLN A 141 -7.06 -0.37 18.77
C GLN A 141 -6.53 -0.15 17.35
N GLY A 142 -6.87 -1.03 16.41
CA GLY A 142 -6.50 -0.87 15.00
C GLY A 142 -7.14 0.37 14.37
N LEU A 143 -8.43 0.58 14.61
CA LEU A 143 -9.17 1.74 14.11
C LEU A 143 -8.61 3.05 14.69
N LYS A 144 -8.24 3.06 15.97
CA LYS A 144 -7.61 4.22 16.63
C LYS A 144 -6.25 4.56 16.02
N GLU A 145 -5.43 3.57 15.67
CA GLU A 145 -4.16 3.87 14.97
C GLU A 145 -4.42 4.50 13.59
N LEU A 146 -5.43 4.01 12.85
CA LEU A 146 -5.81 4.57 11.55
C LEU A 146 -6.32 6.02 11.63
N GLU A 147 -6.85 6.48 12.78
CA GLU A 147 -7.27 7.88 12.99
C GLU A 147 -6.12 8.87 12.87
N ARG A 148 -4.90 8.42 13.02
CA ARG A 148 -3.68 9.25 12.91
C ARG A 148 -3.35 9.61 11.46
N LEU A 149 -3.88 8.87 10.49
CA LEU A 149 -3.70 9.13 9.07
C LEU A 149 -4.51 10.37 8.64
N LYS A 150 -3.92 11.18 7.76
CA LYS A 150 -4.53 12.41 7.21
C LYS A 150 -4.88 12.27 5.72
N CYS A 151 -4.74 11.07 5.19
CA CYS A 151 -5.05 10.73 3.80
C CYS A 151 -6.32 9.87 3.73
N PRO A 152 -6.90 9.65 2.54
CA PRO A 152 -7.93 8.66 2.30
C PRO A 152 -7.50 7.26 2.75
N VAL A 153 -8.44 6.49 3.31
CA VAL A 153 -8.20 5.16 3.87
C VAL A 153 -9.19 4.17 3.26
N LEU A 154 -8.70 3.14 2.59
CA LEU A 154 -9.50 2.04 2.08
C LEU A 154 -9.17 0.78 2.90
N LEU A 155 -10.17 0.15 3.49
CA LEU A 155 -9.99 -1.00 4.39
C LEU A 155 -10.80 -2.21 3.91
N GLY A 156 -10.15 -3.37 3.85
CA GLY A 156 -10.89 -4.63 3.69
C GLY A 156 -11.77 -4.90 4.91
N ASP A 157 -13.03 -5.28 4.64
CA ASP A 157 -13.88 -5.85 5.66
C ASP A 157 -13.42 -7.28 6.03
N MET A 158 -14.00 -7.85 7.09
CA MET A 158 -13.62 -9.17 7.60
C MET A 158 -14.52 -10.25 6.98
N PRO A 159 -14.01 -11.04 6.01
CA PRO A 159 -14.76 -12.15 5.41
C PRO A 159 -14.77 -13.38 6.34
N ASP A 160 -15.69 -14.32 6.12
CA ASP A 160 -15.60 -15.65 6.72
C ASP A 160 -14.50 -16.47 6.01
N MET A 161 -13.53 -16.94 6.80
CA MET A 161 -12.40 -17.74 6.31
C MET A 161 -12.53 -19.21 6.70
N SER A 162 -13.73 -19.72 6.92
CA SER A 162 -13.97 -21.14 7.25
C SER A 162 -13.41 -22.09 6.18
N MET A 163 -13.44 -21.70 4.91
CA MET A 163 -12.84 -22.46 3.81
C MET A 163 -11.34 -22.73 4.00
N ALA A 164 -10.62 -21.93 4.78
CA ALA A 164 -9.20 -22.13 5.06
C ALA A 164 -8.95 -23.34 5.97
N LEU A 165 -9.98 -23.90 6.61
CA LEU A 165 -9.90 -25.15 7.38
C LEU A 165 -9.77 -26.39 6.47
N GLU A 166 -10.25 -26.30 5.25
CA GLU A 166 -10.19 -27.36 4.24
C GLU A 166 -8.92 -27.25 3.36
N GLY A 167 -8.31 -26.06 3.34
CA GLY A 167 -7.08 -25.78 2.60
C GLY A 167 -5.82 -26.07 3.40
N GLY A 168 -4.69 -25.79 2.80
CA GLY A 168 -3.41 -25.83 3.50
C GLY A 168 -2.26 -26.39 2.69
N TYR A 169 -1.07 -26.30 3.29
CA TYR A 169 0.13 -26.89 2.72
C TYR A 169 0.47 -28.17 3.47
N PHE A 170 0.82 -29.22 2.72
CA PHE A 170 1.15 -30.53 3.29
C PHE A 170 0.01 -31.15 4.12
N GLY A 171 -1.26 -30.88 3.73
CA GLY A 171 -2.44 -31.40 4.40
C GLY A 171 -2.73 -30.79 5.78
N ARG A 172 -2.19 -29.57 6.05
CA ARG A 172 -2.41 -28.86 7.31
C ARG A 172 -2.93 -27.47 7.04
N PRO A 173 -4.09 -27.10 7.63
CA PRO A 173 -4.60 -25.72 7.56
C PRO A 173 -3.62 -24.72 8.19
N MET A 174 -3.60 -23.52 7.63
CA MET A 174 -2.79 -22.40 8.16
C MET A 174 -3.42 -21.76 9.39
N ILE A 175 -4.74 -21.92 9.56
CA ILE A 175 -5.50 -21.43 10.73
C ILE A 175 -6.32 -22.59 11.31
N THR A 176 -6.76 -22.43 12.54
CA THR A 176 -7.64 -23.39 13.22
C THR A 176 -9.02 -22.79 13.45
N GLU A 177 -10.04 -23.62 13.65
CA GLU A 177 -11.41 -23.17 13.93
C GLU A 177 -11.49 -22.14 15.04
N LYS A 178 -10.73 -22.31 16.13
CA LYS A 178 -10.66 -21.36 17.25
C LYS A 178 -10.14 -19.98 16.87
N MET A 179 -9.44 -19.86 15.75
CA MET A 179 -8.91 -18.59 15.28
C MET A 179 -9.94 -17.82 14.45
N ILE A 180 -10.97 -18.50 13.94
CA ILE A 180 -12.03 -17.89 13.14
C ILE A 180 -13.08 -17.31 14.10
N PRO A 181 -13.52 -16.04 13.91
CA PRO A 181 -14.68 -15.52 14.65
C PRO A 181 -15.94 -16.30 14.31
N SER A 182 -16.88 -16.44 15.25
CA SER A 182 -18.23 -16.90 14.95
C SER A 182 -18.95 -15.91 14.02
N GLU A 183 -20.03 -16.33 13.39
CA GLU A 183 -20.84 -15.50 12.51
C GLU A 183 -21.28 -14.21 13.21
N ASP A 184 -21.89 -14.30 14.41
CA ASP A 184 -22.28 -13.14 15.23
C ASP A 184 -21.10 -12.20 15.52
N ALA A 185 -19.90 -12.77 15.76
CA ALA A 185 -18.70 -11.99 16.00
C ALA A 185 -18.23 -11.26 14.73
N LEU A 186 -18.28 -11.92 13.56
CA LEU A 186 -17.97 -11.29 12.27
C LEU A 186 -18.95 -10.17 11.94
N GLU A 187 -20.24 -10.38 12.20
CA GLU A 187 -21.25 -9.34 12.02
C GLU A 187 -20.99 -8.14 12.91
N ALA A 188 -20.73 -8.35 14.20
CA ALA A 188 -20.42 -7.25 15.12
C ALA A 188 -19.14 -6.49 14.73
N LEU A 189 -18.09 -7.19 14.30
CA LEU A 189 -16.83 -6.60 13.85
C LEU A 189 -17.04 -5.77 12.57
N ASN A 190 -17.75 -6.30 11.58
CA ASN A 190 -18.03 -5.59 10.35
C ASN A 190 -18.99 -4.41 10.57
N ALA A 191 -20.01 -4.55 11.42
CA ALA A 191 -20.88 -3.44 11.80
C ALA A 191 -20.07 -2.29 12.41
N ARG A 192 -19.11 -2.60 13.29
CA ARG A 192 -18.24 -1.59 13.88
C ARG A 192 -17.32 -0.91 12.86
N LEU A 193 -16.80 -1.66 11.89
CA LEU A 193 -16.02 -1.09 10.79
C LEU A 193 -16.87 -0.17 9.92
N ILE A 194 -18.10 -0.58 9.56
CA ILE A 194 -19.05 0.22 8.79
C ILE A 194 -19.36 1.54 9.51
N GLU A 195 -19.61 1.50 10.82
CA GLU A 195 -19.83 2.69 11.64
C GLU A 195 -18.60 3.62 11.60
N TRP A 196 -17.40 3.07 11.77
CA TRP A 196 -16.16 3.85 11.74
C TRP A 196 -15.92 4.51 10.38
N VAL A 197 -16.14 3.79 9.28
CA VAL A 197 -16.02 4.31 7.91
C VAL A 197 -17.09 5.37 7.65
N GLY A 198 -18.36 5.10 8.04
CA GLY A 198 -19.49 6.03 7.85
C GLY A 198 -19.31 7.37 8.58
N ALA A 199 -18.51 7.40 9.64
CA ALA A 199 -18.16 8.64 10.36
C ALA A 199 -17.02 9.45 9.70
N ARG A 200 -16.46 9.00 8.55
CA ARG A 200 -15.28 9.57 7.89
C ARG A 200 -15.49 9.71 6.39
N GLU A 201 -15.52 10.95 5.90
CA GLU A 201 -15.71 11.22 4.47
C GLU A 201 -14.63 10.58 3.58
N ALA A 202 -13.39 10.53 4.07
CA ALA A 202 -12.25 10.00 3.32
C ALA A 202 -11.95 8.52 3.62
N ALA A 203 -12.92 7.74 4.13
CA ALA A 203 -12.77 6.32 4.36
C ALA A 203 -13.72 5.51 3.47
N GLU A 204 -13.29 4.30 3.05
CA GLU A 204 -14.06 3.40 2.19
C GLU A 204 -13.80 1.93 2.56
N ILE A 205 -14.78 1.06 2.30
CA ILE A 205 -14.67 -0.37 2.53
C ILE A 205 -14.35 -1.08 1.21
N ILE A 206 -13.30 -1.89 1.20
CA ILE A 206 -13.05 -2.88 0.16
C ILE A 206 -13.88 -4.12 0.51
N PRO A 207 -14.91 -4.48 -0.28
CA PRO A 207 -15.92 -5.48 0.11
C PRO A 207 -15.40 -6.93 -0.06
N LEU A 208 -14.41 -7.33 0.73
CA LEU A 208 -13.81 -8.67 0.69
C LEU A 208 -14.80 -9.74 1.16
N LYS A 209 -15.65 -9.42 2.15
CA LYS A 209 -16.71 -10.33 2.61
C LYS A 209 -17.63 -10.72 1.46
N ALA A 210 -18.14 -9.74 0.72
CA ALA A 210 -19.01 -9.99 -0.42
C ALA A 210 -18.31 -10.77 -1.55
N LEU A 211 -17.03 -10.44 -1.81
CA LEU A 211 -16.22 -11.15 -2.79
C LEU A 211 -16.04 -12.62 -2.40
N LEU A 212 -15.65 -12.90 -1.16
CA LEU A 212 -15.38 -14.25 -0.69
C LEU A 212 -16.66 -15.08 -0.58
N THR A 213 -17.78 -14.49 -0.15
CA THR A 213 -19.08 -15.16 -0.14
C THR A 213 -19.47 -15.67 -1.53
N LYS A 214 -19.24 -14.87 -2.58
CA LYS A 214 -19.48 -15.31 -3.96
C LYS A 214 -18.53 -16.42 -4.39
N ILE A 215 -17.27 -16.35 -4.01
CA ILE A 215 -16.29 -17.43 -4.28
C ILE A 215 -16.78 -18.74 -3.64
N GLN A 216 -17.17 -18.71 -2.37
CA GLN A 216 -17.64 -19.88 -1.63
C GLN A 216 -18.94 -20.44 -2.20
N ALA A 217 -19.85 -19.59 -2.64
CA ALA A 217 -21.10 -19.98 -3.26
C ALA A 217 -20.95 -20.45 -4.74
N GLY A 218 -19.78 -20.29 -5.35
CA GLY A 218 -19.59 -20.55 -6.77
C GLY A 218 -20.40 -19.61 -7.66
N GLU A 219 -20.61 -18.37 -7.22
CA GLU A 219 -21.36 -17.36 -7.96
C GLU A 219 -20.46 -16.51 -8.83
N THR A 220 -20.93 -16.17 -10.03
CA THR A 220 -20.21 -15.26 -10.94
C THR A 220 -19.88 -13.95 -10.23
N ILE A 221 -18.63 -13.51 -10.36
CA ILE A 221 -18.17 -12.20 -9.86
C ILE A 221 -18.07 -11.24 -11.05
N GLU A 222 -18.77 -10.12 -10.95
CA GLU A 222 -18.68 -9.04 -11.92
C GLU A 222 -17.86 -7.88 -11.34
N LEU A 223 -16.84 -7.46 -12.09
CA LEU A 223 -15.95 -6.37 -11.74
C LEU A 223 -15.82 -5.46 -12.95
N ARG A 224 -16.64 -4.42 -13.01
CA ARG A 224 -16.87 -3.63 -14.21
C ARG A 224 -17.27 -4.52 -15.40
N GLU A 225 -16.49 -4.50 -16.46
CA GLU A 225 -16.69 -5.28 -17.68
C GLU A 225 -16.09 -6.70 -17.59
N GLN A 226 -15.37 -7.01 -16.50
CA GLN A 226 -14.77 -8.32 -16.29
C GLN A 226 -15.72 -9.22 -15.51
N ARG A 227 -15.84 -10.44 -16.00
CA ARG A 227 -16.65 -11.47 -15.37
C ARG A 227 -15.76 -12.67 -15.04
N TYR A 228 -15.78 -13.10 -13.78
CA TYR A 228 -15.15 -14.34 -13.32
C TYR A 228 -16.23 -15.40 -13.24
N GLN A 229 -16.09 -16.45 -14.04
CA GLN A 229 -17.02 -17.56 -14.05
C GLN A 229 -16.79 -18.49 -12.83
N PRO A 230 -17.80 -19.26 -12.40
CA PRO A 230 -17.69 -20.17 -11.27
C PRO A 230 -16.46 -21.10 -11.33
N GLU A 231 -16.10 -21.57 -12.52
CA GLU A 231 -14.98 -22.46 -12.75
C GLU A 231 -13.61 -21.81 -12.50
N GLU A 232 -13.55 -20.48 -12.58
CA GLU A 232 -12.33 -19.68 -12.37
C GLU A 232 -12.10 -19.30 -10.91
N LEU A 233 -13.16 -19.37 -10.06
CA LEU A 233 -13.13 -18.85 -8.70
C LEU A 233 -12.12 -19.57 -7.78
N PRO A 234 -11.97 -20.91 -7.87
CA PRO A 234 -10.93 -21.60 -7.09
C PRO A 234 -9.51 -21.10 -7.40
N GLU A 235 -9.27 -20.58 -8.61
CA GLU A 235 -7.97 -20.07 -9.01
C GLU A 235 -7.65 -18.69 -8.40
N LEU A 236 -8.62 -18.02 -7.78
CA LEU A 236 -8.40 -16.73 -7.08
C LEU A 236 -7.71 -16.94 -5.71
N MET A 237 -7.78 -18.14 -5.18
CA MET A 237 -7.17 -18.51 -3.90
C MET A 237 -5.98 -19.45 -4.12
N GLN A 238 -5.02 -19.39 -3.19
CA GLN A 238 -3.97 -20.41 -3.11
C GLN A 238 -4.53 -21.72 -2.51
N ALA A 239 -3.74 -22.78 -2.56
CA ALA A 239 -4.15 -24.09 -2.03
C ALA A 239 -4.52 -24.10 -0.53
N ASP A 240 -4.16 -23.06 0.21
CA ASP A 240 -4.52 -22.90 1.62
C ASP A 240 -5.87 -22.25 1.86
N ASN A 241 -6.58 -21.81 0.81
CA ASN A 241 -7.85 -21.12 0.88
C ASN A 241 -7.86 -19.91 1.85
N LEU A 242 -6.70 -19.39 2.19
CA LEU A 242 -6.51 -18.21 3.06
C LEU A 242 -5.89 -17.05 2.31
N HIS A 243 -4.95 -17.36 1.42
CA HIS A 243 -4.21 -16.35 0.69
C HIS A 243 -4.66 -16.26 -0.77
N LEU A 244 -4.57 -15.06 -1.32
CA LEU A 244 -4.86 -14.81 -2.72
C LEU A 244 -3.75 -15.37 -3.62
N SER A 245 -4.14 -15.99 -4.73
CA SER A 245 -3.24 -16.27 -5.85
C SER A 245 -2.85 -14.96 -6.56
N ALA A 246 -1.99 -15.02 -7.56
CA ALA A 246 -1.72 -13.86 -8.43
C ALA A 246 -2.99 -13.36 -9.13
N LYS A 247 -3.88 -14.27 -9.59
CA LYS A 247 -5.19 -13.91 -10.15
C LYS A 247 -6.09 -13.22 -9.12
N GLY A 248 -6.17 -13.76 -7.90
CA GLY A 248 -6.95 -13.17 -6.82
C GLY A 248 -6.41 -11.81 -6.38
N SER A 249 -5.10 -11.65 -6.33
CA SER A 249 -4.46 -10.37 -6.02
C SER A 249 -4.78 -9.31 -7.08
N ILE A 250 -4.79 -9.67 -8.37
CA ILE A 250 -5.25 -8.78 -9.45
C ILE A 250 -6.73 -8.45 -9.25
N ALA A 251 -7.60 -9.43 -8.97
CA ALA A 251 -9.03 -9.18 -8.77
C ALA A 251 -9.27 -8.17 -7.63
N VAL A 252 -8.58 -8.31 -6.50
CA VAL A 252 -8.69 -7.37 -5.37
C VAL A 252 -8.09 -6.01 -5.71
N SER A 253 -7.00 -5.94 -6.46
CA SER A 253 -6.44 -4.65 -6.91
C SER A 253 -7.42 -3.91 -7.84
N LEU A 254 -8.07 -4.61 -8.77
CA LEU A 254 -9.06 -4.03 -9.68
C LEU A 254 -10.35 -3.62 -8.96
N LEU A 255 -10.81 -4.41 -7.98
CA LEU A 255 -11.92 -4.04 -7.10
C LEU A 255 -11.62 -2.74 -6.34
N THR A 256 -10.42 -2.63 -5.78
CA THR A 256 -9.98 -1.43 -5.07
C THR A 256 -9.82 -0.24 -6.03
N ALA A 257 -9.28 -0.46 -7.23
CA ALA A 257 -9.18 0.57 -8.27
C ALA A 257 -10.55 1.11 -8.69
N ASP A 258 -11.57 0.25 -8.78
CA ASP A 258 -12.93 0.67 -9.09
C ASP A 258 -13.52 1.59 -7.99
N LEU A 259 -13.25 1.29 -6.72
CA LEU A 259 -13.62 2.16 -5.61
C LEU A 259 -12.90 3.51 -5.66
N LEU A 260 -11.58 3.49 -5.93
CA LEU A 260 -10.78 4.71 -6.08
C LEU A 260 -11.31 5.61 -7.19
N VAL A 261 -11.60 5.06 -8.37
CA VAL A 261 -12.17 5.82 -9.51
C VAL A 261 -13.56 6.40 -9.18
N LYS A 262 -14.40 5.67 -8.44
CA LYS A 262 -15.71 6.17 -8.01
C LYS A 262 -15.61 7.31 -7.00
N ARG A 263 -14.59 7.29 -6.17
CA ARG A 263 -14.45 8.22 -5.03
C ARG A 263 -13.62 9.46 -5.33
N HIS A 264 -12.62 9.34 -6.20
CA HIS A 264 -11.63 10.37 -6.49
C HIS A 264 -11.78 10.87 -7.91
N LYS A 265 -12.31 12.10 -8.07
CA LYS A 265 -12.63 12.70 -9.38
C LYS A 265 -11.40 12.92 -10.28
N GLU A 266 -10.21 12.99 -9.68
CA GLU A 266 -8.93 13.09 -10.39
C GLU A 266 -8.46 11.76 -10.97
N LEU A 267 -9.13 10.65 -10.62
CA LEU A 267 -8.86 9.33 -11.18
C LEU A 267 -9.92 8.96 -12.21
N LYS A 268 -9.46 8.33 -13.27
CA LYS A 268 -10.31 7.85 -14.37
C LYS A 268 -10.13 6.36 -14.57
N ALA A 269 -11.09 5.73 -15.26
CA ALA A 269 -11.01 4.32 -15.57
C ALA A 269 -9.77 3.95 -16.41
N GLU A 270 -9.37 4.84 -17.33
CA GLU A 270 -8.18 4.67 -18.15
C GLU A 270 -6.86 4.75 -17.38
N ASP A 271 -6.86 5.23 -16.14
CA ASP A 271 -5.69 5.19 -15.24
C ASP A 271 -5.39 3.77 -14.75
N PHE A 272 -6.28 2.81 -15.00
CA PHE A 272 -6.13 1.43 -14.54
C PHE A 272 -6.36 0.41 -15.67
N LEU A 273 -5.63 -0.68 -15.60
CA LEU A 273 -5.81 -1.82 -16.50
C LEU A 273 -6.91 -2.74 -15.96
N PHE A 274 -8.19 -2.39 -16.21
CA PHE A 274 -9.31 -3.25 -15.80
C PHE A 274 -9.39 -4.57 -16.58
N ASP A 275 -8.64 -4.73 -17.67
CA ASP A 275 -8.42 -6.00 -18.34
C ASP A 275 -7.45 -6.87 -17.53
N ARG A 276 -7.98 -7.91 -16.86
CA ARG A 276 -7.22 -8.82 -16.00
C ARG A 276 -6.08 -9.54 -16.73
N ALA A 277 -6.22 -9.81 -18.04
CA ALA A 277 -5.17 -10.45 -18.81
C ALA A 277 -3.99 -9.49 -19.04
N LYS A 278 -4.27 -8.23 -19.37
CA LYS A 278 -3.24 -7.20 -19.49
C LYS A 278 -2.56 -6.90 -18.15
N ALA A 279 -3.34 -6.81 -17.07
CA ALA A 279 -2.78 -6.65 -15.72
C ALA A 279 -1.87 -7.83 -15.35
N ARG A 280 -2.24 -9.06 -15.73
CA ARG A 280 -1.41 -10.25 -15.50
C ARG A 280 -0.11 -10.21 -16.30
N VAL A 281 -0.14 -9.88 -17.58
CA VAL A 281 1.07 -9.74 -18.39
C VAL A 281 2.03 -8.73 -17.77
N ARG A 282 1.52 -7.56 -17.36
CA ARG A 282 2.35 -6.54 -16.74
C ARG A 282 2.89 -6.96 -15.36
N LEU A 283 2.12 -7.74 -14.59
CA LEU A 283 2.60 -8.31 -13.35
C LEU A 283 3.75 -9.31 -13.58
N ASP A 284 3.65 -10.16 -14.62
CA ASP A 284 4.70 -11.10 -14.97
C ASP A 284 5.98 -10.35 -15.43
N GLU A 285 5.85 -9.26 -16.17
CA GLU A 285 6.97 -8.38 -16.56
C GLU A 285 7.66 -7.77 -15.34
N LEU A 286 6.89 -7.19 -14.41
CA LEU A 286 7.42 -6.64 -13.16
C LEU A 286 8.08 -7.70 -12.29
N ALA A 287 7.55 -8.92 -12.28
CA ALA A 287 8.14 -10.03 -11.55
C ALA A 287 9.50 -10.42 -12.14
N LEU A 288 9.62 -10.43 -13.48
CA LEU A 288 10.89 -10.69 -14.16
C LEU A 288 11.93 -9.62 -13.84
N GLU A 289 11.57 -8.34 -13.95
CA GLU A 289 12.45 -7.22 -13.59
C GLU A 289 12.89 -7.29 -12.11
N THR A 290 11.97 -7.62 -11.21
CA THR A 290 12.26 -7.75 -9.78
C THR A 290 13.26 -8.87 -9.54
N LYS A 291 13.08 -10.01 -10.19
CA LYS A 291 13.99 -11.15 -10.13
C LYS A 291 15.39 -10.80 -10.63
N GLU A 292 15.49 -10.08 -11.74
CA GLU A 292 16.77 -9.62 -12.28
C GLU A 292 17.49 -8.68 -11.31
N LYS A 293 16.76 -7.71 -10.73
CA LYS A 293 17.27 -6.80 -9.70
C LYS A 293 17.77 -7.55 -8.45
N GLU A 294 17.00 -8.56 -7.99
CA GLU A 294 17.40 -9.41 -6.86
C GLU A 294 18.67 -10.22 -7.13
N LEU A 295 18.78 -10.80 -8.33
CA LEU A 295 19.97 -11.53 -8.75
C LEU A 295 21.22 -10.61 -8.82
N ALA A 296 21.09 -9.46 -9.44
CA ALA A 296 22.17 -8.47 -9.51
C ALA A 296 22.60 -8.00 -8.11
N ALA A 297 21.65 -7.72 -7.22
CA ALA A 297 21.94 -7.34 -5.83
C ALA A 297 22.62 -8.48 -5.05
N ARG A 298 22.24 -9.74 -5.30
CA ARG A 298 22.89 -10.90 -4.69
C ARG A 298 24.33 -11.05 -5.13
N GLU A 299 24.61 -10.90 -6.42
CA GLU A 299 25.98 -10.96 -6.95
C GLU A 299 26.83 -9.80 -6.42
N ALA A 300 26.32 -8.58 -6.39
CA ALA A 300 27.01 -7.45 -5.79
C ALA A 300 27.37 -7.68 -4.31
N ARG A 301 26.46 -8.25 -3.52
CA ARG A 301 26.71 -8.62 -2.10
C ARG A 301 27.76 -9.71 -1.96
N LYS A 302 27.80 -10.71 -2.87
CA LYS A 302 28.85 -11.74 -2.85
C LYS A 302 30.21 -11.14 -3.16
N GLU A 303 30.29 -10.27 -4.15
CA GLU A 303 31.51 -9.58 -4.53
C GLU A 303 32.03 -8.69 -3.38
N GLN A 304 31.14 -7.91 -2.74
CA GLN A 304 31.52 -7.10 -1.59
C GLN A 304 32.08 -7.96 -0.45
N ARG A 305 31.43 -9.08 -0.12
CA ARG A 305 31.92 -10.01 0.91
C ARG A 305 33.29 -10.63 0.55
N ARG A 306 33.57 -10.83 -0.75
CA ARG A 306 34.86 -11.31 -1.21
C ARG A 306 35.93 -10.27 -0.96
N ARG A 307 35.69 -9.02 -1.36
CA ARG A 307 36.61 -7.87 -1.12
C ARG A 307 36.90 -7.66 0.36
N ASP A 308 35.86 -7.64 1.20
CA ASP A 308 36.00 -7.51 2.66
C ASP A 308 36.85 -8.62 3.26
N ARG A 309 36.78 -9.85 2.74
CA ARG A 309 37.60 -10.98 3.19
C ARG A 309 39.08 -10.83 2.73
N GLU A 310 39.31 -10.37 1.53
CA GLU A 310 40.64 -10.11 0.99
C GLU A 310 41.34 -9.00 1.79
N GLU A 311 40.64 -7.88 2.03
CA GLU A 311 41.15 -6.77 2.85
C GLU A 311 41.49 -7.21 4.28
N ARG A 312 40.65 -8.00 4.92
CA ARG A 312 40.91 -8.57 6.26
C ARG A 312 42.10 -9.52 6.27
N ARG A 313 42.32 -10.26 5.20
CA ARG A 313 43.50 -11.16 5.08
C ARG A 313 44.78 -10.33 4.94
N GLU A 314 44.76 -9.30 4.10
CA GLU A 314 45.91 -8.39 3.94
C GLU A 314 46.21 -7.63 5.23
N ALA A 315 45.19 -7.12 5.91
CA ALA A 315 45.37 -6.43 7.19
C ALA A 315 46.05 -7.35 8.24
N ARG A 316 45.57 -8.57 8.38
CA ARG A 316 46.21 -9.58 9.26
C ARG A 316 47.61 -9.95 8.87
N LYS A 317 47.94 -9.95 7.57
CA LYS A 317 49.28 -10.22 7.10
C LYS A 317 50.20 -9.08 7.48
N ARG A 318 49.80 -7.83 7.26
CA ARG A 318 50.54 -6.62 7.64
C ARG A 318 50.79 -6.56 9.15
N GLU A 319 49.77 -6.90 9.97
CA GLU A 319 49.86 -6.94 11.43
C GLU A 319 50.94 -7.95 11.89
N LYS A 320 50.92 -9.17 11.33
CA LYS A 320 51.94 -10.20 11.62
C LYS A 320 53.35 -9.78 11.21
N GLU A 321 53.46 -9.19 10.03
CA GLU A 321 54.77 -8.67 9.53
C GLU A 321 55.30 -7.56 10.44
N ALA A 322 54.41 -6.68 10.98
CA ALA A 322 54.79 -5.64 11.93
C ALA A 322 55.19 -6.24 13.29
N GLU A 323 54.47 -7.22 13.81
CA GLU A 323 54.81 -7.92 15.07
C GLU A 323 56.16 -8.66 14.97
N GLU A 324 56.43 -9.33 13.83
CA GLU A 324 57.70 -10.01 13.57
C GLU A 324 58.88 -9.03 13.47
N GLN A 325 58.66 -7.82 12.96
CA GLN A 325 59.66 -6.77 12.88
C GLN A 325 59.99 -6.19 14.27
N GLN A 326 58.97 -5.94 15.09
CA GLN A 326 59.14 -5.46 16.46
C GLN A 326 59.84 -6.48 17.39
N SER A 327 59.73 -7.77 17.08
CA SER A 327 60.38 -8.82 17.89
C SER A 327 61.88 -9.04 17.54
N LYS A 328 62.39 -8.41 16.47
CA LYS A 328 63.77 -8.51 16.03
C LYS A 328 64.68 -7.32 16.42
N ASP A 329 64.04 -6.25 16.84
CA ASP A 329 64.67 -5.07 17.43
C ASP A 329 64.74 -5.20 18.97
#